data_ceb5fe821330ee235d33dafcb751c7fb
#
_entry.id   ceb5fe821330ee235d33dafcb751c7fb
#
_cell.length_a   1.000
_cell.length_b   1.000
_cell.length_c   1.000
_cell.angle_alpha   90.00
_cell.angle_beta   90.00
_cell.angle_gamma   90.00
#
_symmetry.space_group_name_H-M   'P 1'
#
loop_
_entity.id
_entity.type
_entity.pdbx_description
1 polymer ?
#
loop_
_entity_poly.entity_id
_entity_poly.type
_entity_poly.pdbx_seq_one_letter_code
_entity_poly.pdbx_strand_id
1 'polypeptide(L)'
;METRLRAALPDQELVRLYGQMVLSREFEESCAEQYTKGHITGFLHLYSGQEAVAVGATAGLHKDDYILSAYREHAQAIVRGAEPRRVMAELFGKATGICKGKGGSMHLFDPGLSFMGGYAIVGGQFPIAVGLAFAAKYRQEDRIVACFFGDGAVNQGTFHESLNWARLWELPVLFICENNFYGIGTEVHRSSALASIHRRTCGYDIQAEKVDGMDVIAVHKAVKYGAEKVRETGRPYFIEATTYRFRGHSMADPAKYRSAAEHEVWKSRDPIPAFAKRLLEEGIATQAQLDAILEHSQAVVQEAVRFAEESPWPSDDQVWEDIYV
;
A
#
# COMPACT_ATOMS: atom_id res chain seq x y z
N MET A 1 -6.17 27.01 -3.49
CA MET A 1 -5.30 27.38 -2.33
C MET A 1 -4.87 26.07 -1.68
N GLU A 2 -3.59 25.74 -1.73
CA GLU A 2 -3.07 24.59 -0.97
C GLU A 2 -3.31 24.82 0.52
N THR A 3 -3.87 23.82 1.17
CA THR A 3 -4.12 23.87 2.63
C THR A 3 -2.76 23.85 3.33
N ARG A 4 -2.51 24.78 4.26
CA ARG A 4 -1.30 24.75 5.09
C ARG A 4 -1.19 23.42 5.80
N LEU A 5 0.01 22.84 5.86
CA LEU A 5 0.26 21.51 6.43
C LEU A 5 -0.14 21.47 7.92
N ARG A 6 0.19 22.50 8.70
CA ARG A 6 -0.19 22.63 10.11
C ARG A 6 -1.68 22.67 10.38
N ALA A 7 -2.49 22.97 9.37
CA ALA A 7 -3.95 22.86 9.50
C ALA A 7 -4.45 21.42 9.36
N ALA A 8 -3.61 20.52 8.91
CA ALA A 8 -3.96 19.11 8.73
C ALA A 8 -3.48 18.22 9.88
N LEU A 9 -2.21 18.37 10.29
CA LEU A 9 -1.54 17.53 11.29
C LEU A 9 -0.50 18.33 12.09
N PRO A 10 -0.13 17.86 13.30
CA PRO A 10 1.01 18.40 14.05
C PRO A 10 2.33 18.22 13.32
N ASP A 11 3.29 19.13 13.55
CA ASP A 11 4.60 19.12 12.90
C ASP A 11 5.32 17.77 13.03
N GLN A 12 5.29 17.15 14.19
CA GLN A 12 5.91 15.84 14.43
C GLN A 12 5.31 14.73 13.54
N GLU A 13 3.99 14.73 13.37
CA GLU A 13 3.32 13.79 12.46
C GLU A 13 3.66 14.04 11.00
N LEU A 14 3.75 15.29 10.58
CA LEU A 14 4.16 15.65 9.23
C LEU A 14 5.57 15.13 8.90
N VAL A 15 6.52 15.34 9.82
CA VAL A 15 7.89 14.82 9.70
C VAL A 15 7.91 13.29 9.70
N ARG A 16 7.07 12.64 10.53
CA ARG A 16 6.93 11.18 10.54
C ARG A 16 6.42 10.63 9.20
N LEU A 17 5.39 11.25 8.60
CA LEU A 17 4.89 10.86 7.28
C LEU A 17 5.98 10.95 6.21
N TYR A 18 6.78 12.02 6.23
CA TYR A 18 7.93 12.15 5.35
C TYR A 18 8.92 10.99 5.52
N GLY A 19 9.31 10.70 6.76
CA GLY A 19 10.24 9.61 7.06
C GLY A 19 9.71 8.24 6.63
N GLN A 20 8.43 7.98 6.77
CA GLN A 20 7.82 6.74 6.30
C GLN A 20 7.82 6.62 4.76
N MET A 21 7.59 7.71 4.03
CA MET A 21 7.70 7.70 2.56
C MET A 21 9.14 7.45 2.12
N VAL A 22 10.12 8.11 2.77
CA VAL A 22 11.56 7.91 2.48
C VAL A 22 11.97 6.48 2.76
N LEU A 23 11.64 5.94 3.94
CA LEU A 23 11.96 4.55 4.28
C LEU A 23 11.34 3.56 3.28
N SER A 24 10.09 3.76 2.88
CA SER A 24 9.43 2.91 1.88
C SER A 24 10.17 2.95 0.55
N ARG A 25 10.59 4.14 0.07
CA ARG A 25 11.33 4.30 -1.17
C ARG A 25 12.69 3.61 -1.11
N GLU A 26 13.48 3.87 -0.07
CA GLU A 26 14.81 3.28 0.11
C GLU A 26 14.72 1.74 0.20
N PHE A 27 13.69 1.23 0.87
CA PHE A 27 13.43 -0.21 0.94
C PHE A 27 13.16 -0.81 -0.44
N GLU A 28 12.28 -0.20 -1.23
CA GLU A 28 11.94 -0.67 -2.58
C GLU A 28 13.13 -0.59 -3.56
N GLU A 29 13.91 0.49 -3.51
CA GLU A 29 15.11 0.61 -4.35
C GLU A 29 16.17 -0.44 -3.97
N SER A 30 16.31 -0.74 -2.68
CA SER A 30 17.15 -1.84 -2.22
C SER A 30 16.62 -3.21 -2.68
N CYS A 31 15.30 -3.44 -2.63
CA CYS A 31 14.70 -4.66 -3.19
C CYS A 31 15.03 -4.84 -4.67
N ALA A 32 15.00 -3.76 -5.46
CA ALA A 32 15.40 -3.79 -6.86
C ALA A 32 16.86 -4.20 -7.06
N GLU A 33 17.76 -3.67 -6.21
CA GLU A 33 19.16 -4.03 -6.21
C GLU A 33 19.37 -5.51 -5.86
N GLN A 34 18.73 -5.98 -4.77
CA GLN A 34 18.85 -7.36 -4.31
C GLN A 34 18.23 -8.36 -5.31
N TYR A 35 17.18 -7.98 -6.03
CA TYR A 35 16.64 -8.74 -7.13
C TYR A 35 17.67 -8.90 -8.28
N THR A 36 18.35 -7.80 -8.62
CA THR A 36 19.39 -7.81 -9.67
C THR A 36 20.60 -8.68 -9.28
N LYS A 37 20.91 -8.74 -7.97
CA LYS A 37 21.96 -9.63 -7.40
C LYS A 37 21.52 -11.10 -7.33
N GLY A 38 20.24 -11.40 -7.54
CA GLY A 38 19.69 -12.76 -7.46
C GLY A 38 19.37 -13.23 -6.02
N HIS A 39 19.41 -12.34 -5.03
CA HIS A 39 19.04 -12.66 -3.65
C HIS A 39 17.51 -12.76 -3.49
N ILE A 40 16.76 -11.92 -4.20
CA ILE A 40 15.29 -12.01 -4.27
C ILE A 40 14.95 -12.70 -5.58
N THR A 41 14.13 -13.76 -5.51
CA THR A 41 13.70 -14.56 -6.64
C THR A 41 12.19 -14.49 -6.86
N GLY A 42 11.71 -14.99 -8.00
CA GLY A 42 10.29 -14.95 -8.34
C GLY A 42 9.83 -13.59 -8.86
N PHE A 43 8.58 -13.26 -8.61
CA PHE A 43 8.00 -11.98 -9.05
C PHE A 43 8.12 -10.92 -7.95
N LEU A 44 8.83 -9.85 -8.24
CA LEU A 44 9.01 -8.70 -7.37
C LEU A 44 8.27 -7.48 -7.94
N HIS A 45 7.34 -6.92 -7.17
CA HIS A 45 6.52 -5.77 -7.54
C HIS A 45 6.82 -4.60 -6.62
N LEU A 46 7.50 -3.57 -7.14
CA LEU A 46 7.94 -2.42 -6.35
C LEU A 46 6.84 -1.36 -6.23
N TYR A 47 6.78 -0.71 -5.08
CA TYR A 47 5.80 0.34 -4.77
C TYR A 47 6.27 1.75 -5.12
N SER A 48 7.52 1.92 -5.60
CA SER A 48 8.14 3.22 -5.91
C SER A 48 7.22 4.13 -6.72
N GLY A 49 6.96 5.33 -6.21
CA GLY A 49 6.08 6.36 -6.78
C GLY A 49 4.70 6.44 -6.12
N GLN A 50 4.27 5.46 -5.34
CA GLN A 50 2.95 5.39 -4.72
C GLN A 50 2.99 5.59 -3.19
N GLU A 51 4.13 5.96 -2.61
CA GLU A 51 4.38 6.02 -1.17
C GLU A 51 3.37 6.89 -0.43
N ALA A 52 2.92 7.98 -1.05
CA ALA A 52 1.93 8.87 -0.46
C ALA A 52 0.59 8.16 -0.19
N VAL A 53 0.23 7.15 -1.01
CA VAL A 53 -1.00 6.38 -0.80
C VAL A 53 -0.86 5.48 0.42
N ALA A 54 0.18 4.65 0.50
CA ALA A 54 0.39 3.74 1.63
C ALA A 54 0.51 4.51 2.95
N VAL A 55 1.34 5.56 2.98
CA VAL A 55 1.62 6.35 4.18
C VAL A 55 0.41 7.17 4.61
N GLY A 56 -0.19 7.91 3.68
CA GLY A 56 -1.36 8.75 3.98
C GLY A 56 -2.57 7.92 4.42
N ALA A 57 -2.81 6.80 3.75
CA ALA A 57 -3.92 5.91 4.09
C ALA A 57 -3.73 5.27 5.47
N THR A 58 -2.56 4.67 5.73
CA THR A 58 -2.31 4.03 7.03
C THR A 58 -2.39 5.02 8.19
N ALA A 59 -1.94 6.27 7.98
CA ALA A 59 -2.05 7.33 8.99
C ALA A 59 -3.50 7.79 9.24
N GLY A 60 -4.43 7.54 8.32
CA GLY A 60 -5.86 7.82 8.46
C GLY A 60 -6.66 6.71 9.15
N LEU A 61 -6.04 5.56 9.42
CA LEU A 61 -6.67 4.37 10.01
C LEU A 61 -6.32 4.23 11.50
N HIS A 62 -7.15 3.50 12.24
CA HIS A 62 -6.81 3.07 13.60
C HIS A 62 -5.84 1.88 13.57
N LYS A 63 -5.10 1.68 14.68
CA LYS A 63 -4.09 0.61 14.78
C LYS A 63 -4.66 -0.80 14.74
N ASP A 64 -5.92 -0.98 15.08
CA ASP A 64 -6.62 -2.27 15.10
C ASP A 64 -7.49 -2.51 13.86
N ASP A 65 -7.58 -1.52 12.93
CA ASP A 65 -8.23 -1.75 11.64
C ASP A 65 -7.48 -2.78 10.82
N TYR A 66 -8.21 -3.65 10.15
CA TYR A 66 -7.61 -4.63 9.25
C TYR A 66 -7.17 -3.97 7.94
N ILE A 67 -5.97 -4.32 7.49
CA ILE A 67 -5.46 -3.93 6.16
C ILE A 67 -5.24 -5.18 5.33
N LEU A 68 -5.80 -5.17 4.11
CA LEU A 68 -5.48 -6.14 3.05
C LEU A 68 -4.94 -5.37 1.85
N SER A 69 -3.98 -5.95 1.15
CA SER A 69 -3.40 -5.35 -0.05
C SER A 69 -3.31 -6.34 -1.21
N ALA A 70 -3.04 -5.83 -2.40
CA ALA A 70 -2.60 -6.65 -3.52
C ALA A 70 -1.11 -7.04 -3.32
N TYR A 71 -0.52 -7.65 -4.31
CA TYR A 71 0.86 -8.16 -4.34
C TYR A 71 1.97 -7.08 -4.33
N ARG A 72 1.62 -5.81 -4.12
CA ARG A 72 2.55 -4.65 -4.05
C ARG A 72 2.41 -4.01 -2.66
N GLU A 73 2.67 -4.82 -1.62
CA GLU A 73 2.27 -4.50 -0.26
C GLU A 73 3.41 -4.14 0.69
N HIS A 74 4.67 -4.10 0.23
CA HIS A 74 5.81 -3.86 1.11
C HIS A 74 5.67 -2.55 1.88
N ALA A 75 5.31 -1.46 1.19
CA ALA A 75 5.13 -0.16 1.82
C ALA A 75 4.01 -0.19 2.86
N GLN A 76 2.84 -0.79 2.54
CA GLN A 76 1.72 -0.90 3.50
C GLN A 76 2.13 -1.71 4.73
N ALA A 77 2.83 -2.84 4.55
CA ALA A 77 3.30 -3.67 5.67
C ALA A 77 4.29 -2.90 6.57
N ILE A 78 5.30 -2.24 6.00
CA ILE A 78 6.31 -1.47 6.73
C ILE A 78 5.66 -0.28 7.46
N VAL A 79 4.81 0.49 6.79
CA VAL A 79 4.13 1.65 7.38
C VAL A 79 3.16 1.20 8.49
N ARG A 80 2.59 0.00 8.37
CA ARG A 80 1.75 -0.61 9.43
C ARG A 80 2.56 -1.02 10.64
N GLY A 81 3.88 -1.19 10.52
CA GLY A 81 4.78 -1.49 11.62
C GLY A 81 5.59 -2.78 11.46
N ALA A 82 5.52 -3.46 10.31
CA ALA A 82 6.38 -4.60 10.04
C ALA A 82 7.86 -4.16 10.04
N GLU A 83 8.71 -4.91 10.74
CA GLU A 83 10.13 -4.62 10.80
C GLU A 83 10.77 -4.79 9.41
N PRO A 84 11.42 -3.76 8.83
CA PRO A 84 12.02 -3.86 7.50
C PRO A 84 12.96 -5.05 7.33
N ARG A 85 13.73 -5.41 8.39
CA ARG A 85 14.64 -6.56 8.37
C ARG A 85 13.90 -7.89 8.20
N ARG A 86 12.73 -8.06 8.84
CA ARG A 86 11.92 -9.27 8.71
C ARG A 86 11.19 -9.33 7.37
N VAL A 87 10.79 -8.18 6.83
CA VAL A 87 10.23 -8.09 5.47
C VAL A 87 11.31 -8.47 4.46
N MET A 88 12.52 -7.91 4.55
CA MET A 88 13.63 -8.25 3.64
C MET A 88 14.01 -9.73 3.72
N ALA A 89 14.06 -10.30 4.93
CA ALA A 89 14.32 -11.73 5.13
C ALA A 89 13.23 -12.61 4.47
N GLU A 90 11.96 -12.17 4.51
CA GLU A 90 10.87 -12.84 3.80
C GLU A 90 11.07 -12.84 2.29
N LEU A 91 11.44 -11.68 1.72
CA LEU A 91 11.72 -11.57 0.29
C LEU A 91 12.91 -12.42 -0.15
N PHE A 92 13.89 -12.65 0.76
CA PHE A 92 15.03 -13.56 0.54
C PHE A 92 14.66 -15.03 0.75
N GLY A 93 13.44 -15.34 1.18
CA GLY A 93 12.98 -16.70 1.48
C GLY A 93 13.57 -17.29 2.76
N LYS A 94 13.93 -16.45 3.74
CA LYS A 94 14.62 -16.86 4.98
C LYS A 94 13.62 -17.18 6.10
N ALA A 95 13.99 -18.13 6.96
CA ALA A 95 13.17 -18.59 8.08
C ALA A 95 12.80 -17.47 9.08
N THR A 96 13.60 -16.40 9.16
CA THR A 96 13.38 -15.25 10.03
C THR A 96 12.41 -14.20 9.43
N GLY A 97 11.94 -14.43 8.21
CA GLY A 97 10.93 -13.61 7.55
C GLY A 97 9.62 -13.55 8.33
N ILE A 98 8.77 -12.56 8.04
CA ILE A 98 7.50 -12.40 8.77
C ILE A 98 6.52 -13.55 8.54
N CYS A 99 6.67 -14.25 7.39
CA CYS A 99 5.91 -15.45 7.02
C CYS A 99 6.83 -16.69 6.94
N LYS A 100 7.92 -16.71 7.70
CA LYS A 100 8.89 -17.84 7.77
C LYS A 100 9.54 -18.17 6.42
N GLY A 101 9.64 -17.20 5.50
CA GLY A 101 10.16 -17.39 4.14
C GLY A 101 9.22 -18.09 3.16
N LYS A 102 7.95 -18.30 3.53
CA LYS A 102 6.96 -19.02 2.70
C LYS A 102 6.13 -18.11 1.79
N GLY A 103 5.97 -16.83 2.14
CA GLY A 103 5.14 -15.87 1.43
C GLY A 103 5.87 -15.15 0.29
N GLY A 104 7.13 -14.82 0.48
CA GLY A 104 7.91 -14.00 -0.44
C GLY A 104 7.35 -12.58 -0.58
N SER A 105 7.59 -11.95 -1.74
CA SER A 105 7.23 -10.55 -2.00
C SER A 105 5.72 -10.28 -2.07
N MET A 106 4.88 -11.29 -2.33
CA MET A 106 3.47 -11.08 -2.69
C MET A 106 2.47 -11.57 -1.62
N HIS A 107 2.97 -12.09 -0.50
CA HIS A 107 2.13 -12.71 0.53
C HIS A 107 2.64 -12.39 1.94
N LEU A 108 2.96 -11.10 2.17
CA LEU A 108 3.30 -10.63 3.51
C LEU A 108 2.04 -10.65 4.39
N PHE A 109 2.16 -11.19 5.60
CA PHE A 109 1.04 -11.31 6.52
C PHE A 109 1.54 -11.16 7.97
N ASP A 110 0.90 -10.28 8.74
CA ASP A 110 1.20 -10.12 10.16
C ASP A 110 -0.09 -9.78 10.95
N PRO A 111 -0.75 -10.79 11.54
CA PRO A 111 -1.98 -10.57 12.29
C PRO A 111 -1.78 -9.74 13.56
N GLY A 112 -0.55 -9.70 14.12
CA GLY A 112 -0.20 -8.86 15.26
C GLY A 112 -0.27 -7.37 14.95
N LEU A 113 -0.09 -7.01 13.68
CA LEU A 113 -0.23 -5.66 13.15
C LEU A 113 -1.60 -5.40 12.50
N SER A 114 -2.53 -6.34 12.57
CA SER A 114 -3.78 -6.31 11.80
C SER A 114 -3.56 -6.19 10.28
N PHE A 115 -2.39 -6.61 9.80
CA PHE A 115 -2.07 -6.70 8.37
C PHE A 115 -2.44 -8.10 7.87
N MET A 116 -3.58 -8.19 7.20
CA MET A 116 -4.25 -9.45 6.83
C MET A 116 -3.88 -9.93 5.43
N GLY A 117 -2.76 -9.47 4.94
CA GLY A 117 -2.02 -10.05 3.83
C GLY A 117 -2.02 -9.30 2.53
N GLY A 118 -0.98 -9.62 1.72
CA GLY A 118 -0.88 -9.37 0.30
C GLY A 118 -1.41 -10.54 -0.51
N TYR A 119 -2.06 -10.25 -1.63
CA TYR A 119 -2.69 -11.25 -2.48
C TYR A 119 -2.19 -11.17 -3.91
N ALA A 120 -1.53 -12.23 -4.40
CA ALA A 120 -1.02 -12.29 -5.77
C ALA A 120 -2.16 -12.41 -6.79
N ILE A 121 -3.24 -13.11 -6.44
CA ILE A 121 -4.41 -13.24 -7.31
C ILE A 121 -5.16 -11.92 -7.36
N VAL A 122 -5.22 -11.33 -8.56
CA VAL A 122 -5.88 -10.03 -8.78
C VAL A 122 -7.36 -10.11 -8.37
N GLY A 123 -7.73 -9.31 -7.37
CA GLY A 123 -9.09 -9.28 -6.83
C GLY A 123 -9.37 -10.36 -5.77
N GLY A 124 -8.41 -11.22 -5.43
CA GLY A 124 -8.57 -12.26 -4.39
C GLY A 124 -8.81 -11.69 -2.99
N GLN A 125 -8.30 -10.50 -2.71
CA GLN A 125 -8.47 -9.81 -1.42
C GLN A 125 -9.90 -9.29 -1.18
N PHE A 126 -10.70 -9.04 -2.23
CA PHE A 126 -12.04 -8.48 -2.05
C PHE A 126 -12.98 -9.36 -1.20
N PRO A 127 -13.20 -10.64 -1.53
CA PRO A 127 -14.09 -11.49 -0.72
C PRO A 127 -13.53 -11.71 0.69
N ILE A 128 -12.21 -11.72 0.87
CA ILE A 128 -11.59 -11.83 2.19
C ILE A 128 -11.88 -10.58 3.03
N ALA A 129 -11.75 -9.38 2.43
CA ALA A 129 -12.09 -8.12 3.09
C ALA A 129 -13.57 -8.10 3.55
N VAL A 130 -14.48 -8.55 2.68
CA VAL A 130 -15.90 -8.68 3.02
C VAL A 130 -16.12 -9.67 4.16
N GLY A 131 -15.43 -10.82 4.14
CA GLY A 131 -15.50 -11.83 5.21
C GLY A 131 -15.01 -11.31 6.56
N LEU A 132 -13.87 -10.57 6.58
CA LEU A 132 -13.35 -9.94 7.80
C LEU A 132 -14.29 -8.85 8.32
N ALA A 133 -14.85 -8.02 7.43
CA ALA A 133 -15.82 -7.00 7.82
C ALA A 133 -17.13 -7.61 8.36
N PHE A 134 -17.57 -8.72 7.77
CA PHE A 134 -18.70 -9.49 8.29
C PHE A 134 -18.41 -10.01 9.70
N ALA A 135 -17.22 -10.58 9.92
CA ALA A 135 -16.82 -11.08 11.23
C ALA A 135 -16.73 -9.95 12.27
N ALA A 136 -16.14 -8.79 11.92
CA ALA A 136 -16.07 -7.62 12.79
C ALA A 136 -17.47 -7.13 13.18
N LYS A 137 -18.38 -7.00 12.21
CA LYS A 137 -19.77 -6.62 12.46
C LYS A 137 -20.50 -7.65 13.33
N TYR A 138 -20.36 -8.94 13.03
CA TYR A 138 -20.98 -10.02 13.80
C TYR A 138 -20.53 -10.04 15.27
N ARG A 139 -19.23 -9.74 15.50
CA ARG A 139 -18.63 -9.66 16.83
C ARG A 139 -18.85 -8.31 17.52
N GLN A 140 -19.48 -7.34 16.85
CA GLN A 140 -19.67 -5.98 17.33
C GLN A 140 -18.34 -5.26 17.67
N GLU A 141 -17.30 -5.53 16.87
CA GLU A 141 -15.99 -4.88 17.00
C GLU A 141 -16.02 -3.50 16.32
N ASP A 142 -15.41 -2.49 16.97
CA ASP A 142 -15.25 -1.15 16.39
C ASP A 142 -14.00 -1.07 15.49
N ARG A 143 -13.93 -1.94 14.50
CA ARG A 143 -12.87 -1.93 13.50
C ARG A 143 -13.43 -1.99 12.10
N ILE A 144 -12.73 -1.39 11.17
CA ILE A 144 -13.04 -1.44 9.75
C ILE A 144 -12.01 -2.28 9.01
N VAL A 145 -12.29 -2.59 7.76
CA VAL A 145 -11.39 -3.28 6.85
C VAL A 145 -11.00 -2.35 5.71
N ALA A 146 -9.73 -1.94 5.65
CA ALA A 146 -9.17 -1.21 4.53
C ALA A 146 -8.62 -2.20 3.49
N CYS A 147 -9.21 -2.20 2.30
CA CYS A 147 -8.86 -3.10 1.21
C CYS A 147 -8.20 -2.30 0.08
N PHE A 148 -6.88 -2.49 -0.12
CA PHE A 148 -6.11 -1.85 -1.19
C PHE A 148 -6.08 -2.73 -2.44
N PHE A 149 -6.18 -2.11 -3.62
CA PHE A 149 -6.12 -2.80 -4.91
C PHE A 149 -5.83 -1.83 -6.05
N GLY A 150 -5.22 -2.33 -7.12
CA GLY A 150 -4.95 -1.54 -8.33
C GLY A 150 -6.17 -1.39 -9.25
N ASP A 151 -6.08 -0.42 -10.17
CA ASP A 151 -7.11 -0.15 -11.18
C ASP A 151 -7.47 -1.36 -12.07
N GLY A 152 -6.51 -2.25 -12.32
CA GLY A 152 -6.77 -3.48 -13.09
C GLY A 152 -7.72 -4.46 -12.39
N ALA A 153 -7.77 -4.44 -11.06
CA ALA A 153 -8.59 -5.36 -10.26
C ALA A 153 -10.10 -5.07 -10.37
N VAL A 154 -10.50 -3.85 -10.74
CA VAL A 154 -11.91 -3.46 -10.82
C VAL A 154 -12.69 -4.13 -11.97
N ASN A 155 -12.01 -4.87 -12.82
CA ASN A 155 -12.62 -5.64 -13.90
C ASN A 155 -12.80 -7.13 -13.54
N GLN A 156 -12.39 -7.55 -12.33
CA GLN A 156 -12.64 -8.90 -11.82
C GLN A 156 -14.08 -9.04 -11.34
N GLY A 157 -14.68 -10.23 -11.53
CA GLY A 157 -16.02 -10.52 -11.02
C GLY A 157 -16.12 -10.34 -9.50
N THR A 158 -15.08 -10.77 -8.76
CA THR A 158 -14.99 -10.63 -7.30
C THR A 158 -15.10 -9.19 -6.80
N PHE A 159 -14.66 -8.19 -7.59
CA PHE A 159 -14.89 -6.78 -7.28
C PHE A 159 -16.39 -6.46 -7.20
N HIS A 160 -17.13 -6.82 -8.24
CA HIS A 160 -18.56 -6.54 -8.35
C HIS A 160 -19.38 -7.29 -7.27
N GLU A 161 -19.08 -8.55 -7.05
CA GLU A 161 -19.70 -9.39 -6.02
C GLU A 161 -19.45 -8.80 -4.61
N SER A 162 -18.21 -8.42 -4.32
CA SER A 162 -17.82 -7.92 -3.00
C SER A 162 -18.39 -6.54 -2.70
N LEU A 163 -18.46 -5.63 -3.68
CA LEU A 163 -19.13 -4.34 -3.50
C LEU A 163 -20.62 -4.55 -3.20
N ASN A 164 -21.28 -5.44 -3.95
CA ASN A 164 -22.69 -5.75 -3.74
C ASN A 164 -22.92 -6.33 -2.32
N TRP A 165 -22.11 -7.28 -1.88
CA TRP A 165 -22.25 -7.87 -0.53
C TRP A 165 -21.94 -6.87 0.57
N ALA A 166 -20.87 -6.08 0.42
CA ALA A 166 -20.52 -5.07 1.40
C ALA A 166 -21.66 -4.07 1.59
N ARG A 167 -22.30 -3.65 0.50
CA ARG A 167 -23.41 -2.69 0.58
C ARG A 167 -24.70 -3.33 1.06
N LEU A 168 -25.02 -4.54 0.58
CA LEU A 168 -26.24 -5.27 0.95
C LEU A 168 -26.29 -5.57 2.46
N TRP A 169 -25.15 -5.98 3.02
CA TRP A 169 -25.04 -6.34 4.43
C TRP A 169 -24.53 -5.20 5.31
N GLU A 170 -24.34 -4.00 4.74
CA GLU A 170 -23.81 -2.82 5.44
C GLU A 170 -22.54 -3.16 6.22
N LEU A 171 -21.52 -3.65 5.50
CA LEU A 171 -20.26 -4.08 6.10
C LEU A 171 -19.24 -2.95 6.16
N PRO A 172 -18.45 -2.85 7.24
CA PRO A 172 -17.49 -1.78 7.46
C PRO A 172 -16.22 -1.96 6.61
N VAL A 173 -16.34 -1.79 5.29
CA VAL A 173 -15.21 -1.88 4.36
C VAL A 173 -14.90 -0.51 3.76
N LEU A 174 -13.63 -0.12 3.83
CA LEU A 174 -13.07 1.01 3.09
C LEU A 174 -12.28 0.46 1.89
N PHE A 175 -12.82 0.60 0.69
CA PHE A 175 -12.16 0.22 -0.54
C PHE A 175 -11.23 1.32 -1.03
N ILE A 176 -9.93 1.03 -1.22
CA ILE A 176 -8.91 2.00 -1.63
C ILE A 176 -8.30 1.53 -2.96
N CYS A 177 -8.71 2.17 -4.04
CA CYS A 177 -8.21 1.91 -5.38
C CYS A 177 -6.96 2.75 -5.65
N GLU A 178 -5.82 2.08 -5.81
CA GLU A 178 -4.55 2.67 -6.26
C GLU A 178 -4.53 2.76 -7.78
N ASN A 179 -5.19 3.80 -8.33
CA ASN A 179 -5.26 3.99 -9.77
C ASN A 179 -3.94 4.56 -10.30
N ASN A 180 -3.06 3.65 -10.73
CA ASN A 180 -1.77 3.98 -11.35
C ASN A 180 -1.82 3.90 -12.90
N PHE A 181 -3.03 3.88 -13.47
CA PHE A 181 -3.38 3.87 -14.89
C PHE A 181 -3.07 2.60 -15.68
N TYR A 182 -2.37 1.62 -15.11
CA TYR A 182 -1.93 0.45 -15.86
C TYR A 182 -2.12 -0.86 -15.10
N GLY A 183 -3.03 -1.71 -15.57
CA GLY A 183 -3.09 -3.12 -15.21
C GLY A 183 -2.07 -3.90 -16.02
N ILE A 184 -0.90 -4.25 -15.44
CA ILE A 184 0.31 -4.71 -16.15
C ILE A 184 0.71 -3.65 -17.21
N GLY A 185 0.49 -3.88 -18.48
CA GLY A 185 0.72 -2.97 -19.59
C GLY A 185 -0.55 -2.42 -20.25
N THR A 186 -1.73 -2.75 -19.71
CA THR A 186 -3.00 -2.28 -20.26
C THR A 186 -3.45 -1.02 -19.53
N GLU A 187 -3.53 0.07 -20.29
CA GLU A 187 -4.01 1.36 -19.79
C GLU A 187 -5.49 1.29 -19.40
N VAL A 188 -5.87 2.00 -18.34
CA VAL A 188 -7.24 2.01 -17.78
C VAL A 188 -8.29 2.40 -18.82
N HIS A 189 -8.00 3.34 -19.73
CA HIS A 189 -8.89 3.76 -20.82
C HIS A 189 -9.18 2.66 -21.86
N ARG A 190 -8.30 1.65 -21.95
CA ARG A 190 -8.45 0.53 -22.85
C ARG A 190 -9.18 -0.67 -22.23
N SER A 191 -9.28 -0.69 -20.91
CA SER A 191 -9.89 -1.80 -20.15
C SER A 191 -11.17 -1.42 -19.41
N SER A 192 -11.46 -0.14 -19.29
CA SER A 192 -12.54 0.39 -18.45
C SER A 192 -13.40 1.37 -19.22
N ALA A 193 -14.70 1.07 -19.37
CA ALA A 193 -15.67 1.98 -19.99
C ALA A 193 -15.77 3.32 -19.24
N LEU A 194 -15.59 3.30 -17.91
CA LEU A 194 -15.46 4.49 -17.07
C LEU A 194 -14.03 4.56 -16.52
N ALA A 195 -13.23 5.48 -17.06
CA ALA A 195 -11.87 5.73 -16.60
C ALA A 195 -11.80 6.31 -15.18
N SER A 196 -12.84 7.04 -14.75
CA SER A 196 -13.03 7.45 -13.35
C SER A 196 -13.65 6.30 -12.58
N ILE A 197 -12.82 5.50 -11.92
CA ILE A 197 -13.20 4.22 -11.30
C ILE A 197 -14.21 4.42 -10.17
N HIS A 198 -14.03 5.47 -9.34
CA HIS A 198 -14.95 5.78 -8.23
C HIS A 198 -16.41 5.92 -8.70
N ARG A 199 -16.67 6.30 -9.95
CA ARG A 199 -18.03 6.42 -10.48
C ARG A 199 -18.73 5.08 -10.69
N ARG A 200 -17.98 3.95 -10.72
CA ARG A 200 -18.58 2.61 -10.83
C ARG A 200 -19.38 2.23 -9.60
N THR A 201 -19.05 2.81 -8.45
CA THR A 201 -19.70 2.50 -7.17
C THR A 201 -21.14 2.98 -7.08
N CYS A 202 -21.55 3.93 -7.96
CA CYS A 202 -22.94 4.39 -8.04
C CYS A 202 -23.92 3.23 -8.32
N GLY A 203 -23.48 2.20 -9.06
CA GLY A 203 -24.29 1.00 -9.31
C GLY A 203 -24.60 0.16 -8.08
N TYR A 204 -23.88 0.39 -6.97
CA TYR A 204 -24.02 -0.32 -5.69
C TYR A 204 -24.51 0.60 -4.56
N ASP A 205 -24.82 1.85 -4.83
CA ASP A 205 -25.19 2.84 -3.80
C ASP A 205 -24.08 2.99 -2.74
N ILE A 206 -22.81 2.97 -3.17
CA ILE A 206 -21.63 3.17 -2.33
C ILE A 206 -21.08 4.57 -2.57
N GLN A 207 -20.96 5.35 -1.49
CA GLN A 207 -20.35 6.67 -1.53
C GLN A 207 -18.86 6.57 -1.89
N ALA A 208 -18.40 7.46 -2.77
CA ALA A 208 -17.03 7.42 -3.26
C ALA A 208 -16.47 8.81 -3.51
N GLU A 209 -15.15 8.91 -3.40
CA GLU A 209 -14.41 10.11 -3.78
C GLU A 209 -13.13 9.75 -4.58
N LYS A 210 -12.61 10.76 -5.27
CA LYS A 210 -11.33 10.69 -5.97
C LYS A 210 -10.35 11.67 -5.34
N VAL A 211 -9.13 11.20 -5.07
CA VAL A 211 -8.07 11.98 -4.41
C VAL A 211 -6.77 11.92 -5.21
N ASP A 212 -5.96 12.97 -5.07
CA ASP A 212 -4.59 12.98 -5.58
C ASP A 212 -3.71 12.07 -4.72
N GLY A 213 -3.39 10.88 -5.23
CA GLY A 213 -2.54 9.89 -4.59
C GLY A 213 -1.05 10.25 -4.57
N MET A 214 -0.64 11.39 -5.16
CA MET A 214 0.71 11.93 -5.06
C MET A 214 0.85 12.93 -3.90
N ASP A 215 -0.24 13.31 -3.21
CA ASP A 215 -0.24 14.16 -2.03
C ASP A 215 -0.63 13.35 -0.78
N VAL A 216 0.35 13.09 0.10
CA VAL A 216 0.17 12.31 1.33
C VAL A 216 -0.88 12.91 2.27
N ILE A 217 -1.02 14.24 2.31
CA ILE A 217 -2.02 14.92 3.15
C ILE A 217 -3.41 14.81 2.56
N ALA A 218 -3.54 14.88 1.25
CA ALA A 218 -4.83 14.67 0.58
C ALA A 218 -5.32 13.23 0.82
N VAL A 219 -4.46 12.24 0.65
CA VAL A 219 -4.77 10.83 0.94
C VAL A 219 -5.15 10.64 2.42
N HIS A 220 -4.34 11.18 3.35
CA HIS A 220 -4.63 11.09 4.79
C HIS A 220 -6.04 11.61 5.11
N LYS A 221 -6.39 12.80 4.62
CA LYS A 221 -7.71 13.40 4.86
C LYS A 221 -8.84 12.56 4.28
N ALA A 222 -8.70 12.09 3.04
CA ALA A 222 -9.72 11.28 2.38
C ALA A 222 -9.94 9.96 3.12
N VAL A 223 -8.84 9.26 3.49
CA VAL A 223 -8.94 7.98 4.20
C VAL A 223 -9.50 8.15 5.60
N LYS A 224 -9.04 9.17 6.34
CA LYS A 224 -9.60 9.48 7.66
C LYS A 224 -11.10 9.75 7.59
N TYR A 225 -11.53 10.60 6.66
CA TYR A 225 -12.95 10.89 6.45
C TYR A 225 -13.74 9.63 6.05
N GLY A 226 -13.25 8.85 5.08
CA GLY A 226 -13.90 7.62 4.65
C GLY A 226 -13.99 6.59 5.77
N ALA A 227 -12.93 6.42 6.58
CA ALA A 227 -12.91 5.53 7.73
C ALA A 227 -13.92 5.95 8.82
N GLU A 228 -14.00 7.26 9.12
CA GLU A 228 -15.01 7.81 10.03
C GLU A 228 -16.43 7.54 9.51
N LYS A 229 -16.68 7.77 8.21
CA LYS A 229 -17.98 7.46 7.59
C LYS A 229 -18.36 5.99 7.66
N VAL A 230 -17.40 5.11 7.41
CA VAL A 230 -17.61 3.64 7.52
C VAL A 230 -18.00 3.28 8.97
N ARG A 231 -17.33 3.83 10.00
CA ARG A 231 -17.65 3.58 11.40
C ARG A 231 -19.02 4.13 11.79
N GLU A 232 -19.31 5.39 11.40
CA GLU A 232 -20.58 6.06 11.74
C GLU A 232 -21.79 5.34 11.14
N THR A 233 -21.67 4.87 9.91
CA THR A 233 -22.81 4.35 9.13
C THR A 233 -22.88 2.82 9.06
N GLY A 234 -21.78 2.13 9.34
CA GLY A 234 -21.63 0.70 9.07
C GLY A 234 -21.60 0.36 7.59
N ARG A 235 -21.58 1.34 6.69
CA ARG A 235 -21.66 1.16 5.23
C ARG A 235 -20.28 1.27 4.58
N PRO A 236 -20.04 0.54 3.47
CA PRO A 236 -18.79 0.66 2.76
C PRO A 236 -18.59 2.05 2.17
N TYR A 237 -17.33 2.43 2.03
CA TYR A 237 -16.90 3.66 1.36
C TYR A 237 -15.79 3.35 0.37
N PHE A 238 -15.66 4.16 -0.70
CA PHE A 238 -14.68 3.92 -1.76
C PHE A 238 -13.81 5.16 -2.01
N ILE A 239 -12.50 4.96 -2.13
CA ILE A 239 -11.53 6.01 -2.47
C ILE A 239 -10.77 5.58 -3.73
N GLU A 240 -10.77 6.44 -4.76
CA GLU A 240 -9.87 6.32 -5.90
C GLU A 240 -8.68 7.26 -5.70
N ALA A 241 -7.51 6.73 -5.34
CA ALA A 241 -6.27 7.47 -5.24
C ALA A 241 -5.52 7.42 -6.59
N THR A 242 -5.45 8.57 -7.27
CA THR A 242 -4.72 8.69 -8.55
C THR A 242 -3.23 8.81 -8.28
N THR A 243 -2.47 7.81 -8.66
CA THR A 243 -1.03 7.70 -8.38
C THR A 243 -0.26 7.21 -9.60
N TYR A 244 1.05 6.92 -9.47
CA TYR A 244 1.84 6.41 -10.58
C TYR A 244 3.01 5.54 -10.12
N ARG A 245 3.21 4.39 -10.79
CA ARG A 245 4.37 3.54 -10.56
C ARG A 245 5.58 4.08 -11.32
N PHE A 246 6.69 4.36 -10.64
CA PHE A 246 7.92 4.77 -11.31
C PHE A 246 8.68 3.62 -11.97
N ARG A 247 8.45 2.39 -11.51
CA ARG A 247 9.02 1.17 -12.10
C ARG A 247 8.00 0.47 -13.00
N GLY A 248 8.41 -0.55 -13.75
CA GLY A 248 7.54 -1.46 -14.47
C GLY A 248 6.50 -2.14 -13.57
N HIS A 249 5.68 -2.99 -14.15
CA HIS A 249 4.71 -3.76 -13.36
C HIS A 249 5.40 -4.67 -12.33
N SER A 250 6.42 -5.37 -12.75
CA SER A 250 7.36 -6.12 -11.90
C SER A 250 8.79 -5.80 -12.34
N MET A 251 9.78 -6.32 -11.62
CA MET A 251 11.19 -6.13 -11.98
C MET A 251 11.55 -6.72 -13.36
N ALA A 252 10.83 -7.74 -13.82
CA ALA A 252 11.01 -8.31 -15.14
C ALA A 252 10.33 -7.51 -16.27
N ASP A 253 9.52 -6.50 -15.96
CA ASP A 253 8.78 -5.69 -16.92
C ASP A 253 9.61 -4.49 -17.41
N PRO A 254 9.99 -4.41 -18.70
CA PRO A 254 10.74 -3.29 -19.25
C PRO A 254 9.92 -2.02 -19.49
N ALA A 255 8.63 -2.01 -19.14
CA ALA A 255 7.69 -0.89 -19.23
C ALA A 255 7.61 -0.18 -20.60
N LYS A 256 7.80 -0.91 -21.72
CA LYS A 256 7.80 -0.37 -23.10
C LYS A 256 6.44 0.21 -23.54
N TYR A 257 5.38 -0.03 -22.80
CA TYR A 257 4.02 0.46 -23.06
C TYR A 257 3.80 1.91 -22.59
N ARG A 258 4.74 2.50 -21.86
CA ARG A 258 4.68 3.89 -21.36
C ARG A 258 5.69 4.77 -22.10
N SER A 259 5.31 6.01 -22.42
CA SER A 259 6.24 6.97 -23.00
C SER A 259 7.18 7.58 -21.95
N ALA A 260 8.39 7.95 -22.37
CA ALA A 260 9.33 8.68 -21.52
C ALA A 260 8.73 10.03 -21.05
N ALA A 261 8.01 10.71 -21.93
CA ALA A 261 7.37 12.00 -21.61
C ALA A 261 6.33 11.86 -20.49
N GLU A 262 5.47 10.83 -20.56
CA GLU A 262 4.51 10.53 -19.49
C GLU A 262 5.24 10.27 -18.16
N HIS A 263 6.29 9.44 -18.20
CA HIS A 263 7.07 9.12 -17.02
C HIS A 263 7.68 10.37 -16.37
N GLU A 264 8.25 11.28 -17.16
CA GLU A 264 8.84 12.55 -16.65
C GLU A 264 7.79 13.47 -16.02
N VAL A 265 6.58 13.55 -16.61
CA VAL A 265 5.48 14.33 -16.02
C VAL A 265 5.14 13.79 -14.63
N TRP A 266 5.06 12.48 -14.45
CA TRP A 266 4.76 11.90 -13.14
C TRP A 266 5.93 11.96 -12.17
N LYS A 267 7.17 11.84 -12.67
CA LYS A 267 8.39 12.04 -11.88
C LYS A 267 8.49 13.46 -11.33
N SER A 268 8.08 14.46 -12.07
CA SER A 268 8.05 15.85 -11.59
C SER A 268 7.07 16.09 -10.43
N ARG A 269 6.15 15.14 -10.21
CA ARG A 269 5.18 15.12 -9.12
C ARG A 269 5.53 14.12 -8.02
N ASP A 270 6.79 13.65 -7.95
CA ASP A 270 7.25 12.70 -6.93
C ASP A 270 6.83 13.16 -5.52
N PRO A 271 6.07 12.33 -4.77
CA PRO A 271 5.50 12.72 -3.48
C PRO A 271 6.56 13.09 -2.45
N ILE A 272 7.75 12.47 -2.49
CA ILE A 272 8.78 12.68 -1.48
C ILE A 272 9.41 14.07 -1.60
N PRO A 273 10.02 14.48 -2.74
CA PRO A 273 10.57 15.82 -2.88
C PRO A 273 9.50 16.92 -2.84
N ALA A 274 8.29 16.65 -3.35
CA ALA A 274 7.19 17.60 -3.26
C ALA A 274 6.78 17.88 -1.82
N PHE A 275 6.70 16.88 -0.98
CA PHE A 275 6.36 17.03 0.43
C PHE A 275 7.53 17.64 1.24
N ALA A 276 8.78 17.24 0.96
CA ALA A 276 9.98 17.84 1.53
C ALA A 276 10.01 19.36 1.32
N LYS A 277 9.76 19.79 0.09
CA LYS A 277 9.70 21.23 -0.27
C LYS A 277 8.67 21.97 0.59
N ARG A 278 7.46 21.41 0.77
CA ARG A 278 6.41 22.02 1.60
C ARG A 278 6.82 22.09 3.07
N LEU A 279 7.46 21.04 3.62
CA LEU A 279 7.96 21.04 5.00
C LEU A 279 8.99 22.14 5.25
N LEU A 280 9.89 22.37 4.29
CA LEU A 280 10.88 23.45 4.34
C LEU A 280 10.23 24.84 4.21
N GLU A 281 9.36 25.04 3.23
CA GLU A 281 8.67 26.31 2.97
C GLU A 281 7.79 26.76 4.14
N GLU A 282 7.14 25.83 4.84
CA GLU A 282 6.34 26.12 6.03
C GLU A 282 7.15 26.15 7.34
N GLY A 283 8.47 25.93 7.27
CA GLY A 283 9.37 25.93 8.43
C GLY A 283 9.03 24.84 9.45
N ILE A 284 8.55 23.68 8.97
CA ILE A 284 8.21 22.52 9.79
C ILE A 284 9.44 21.64 10.03
N ALA A 285 10.32 21.56 9.03
CA ALA A 285 11.58 20.87 9.11
C ALA A 285 12.71 21.72 8.51
N THR A 286 13.96 21.43 8.87
CA THR A 286 15.17 21.96 8.26
C THR A 286 15.73 20.95 7.26
N GLN A 287 16.55 21.40 6.30
CA GLN A 287 17.25 20.50 5.38
C GLN A 287 18.07 19.44 6.14
N ALA A 288 18.81 19.82 7.17
CA ALA A 288 19.58 18.89 7.99
C ALA A 288 18.72 17.78 8.65
N GLN A 289 17.48 18.10 9.05
CA GLN A 289 16.56 17.08 9.57
C GLN A 289 16.08 16.12 8.47
N LEU A 290 15.81 16.64 7.28
CA LEU A 290 15.42 15.78 6.15
C LEU A 290 16.57 14.88 5.69
N ASP A 291 17.79 15.41 5.65
CA ASP A 291 19.00 14.64 5.32
C ASP A 291 19.25 13.52 6.37
N ALA A 292 19.12 13.83 7.65
CA ALA A 292 19.25 12.85 8.72
C ALA A 292 18.18 11.72 8.63
N ILE A 293 16.95 12.04 8.19
CA ILE A 293 15.90 11.03 7.95
C ILE A 293 16.30 10.10 6.81
N LEU A 294 16.86 10.64 5.72
CA LEU A 294 17.34 9.84 4.60
C LEU A 294 18.49 8.92 5.03
N GLU A 295 19.51 9.45 5.70
CA GLU A 295 20.63 8.67 6.21
C GLU A 295 20.17 7.54 7.16
N HIS A 296 19.24 7.85 8.07
CA HIS A 296 18.66 6.87 8.97
C HIS A 296 17.90 5.77 8.19
N SER A 297 17.09 6.14 7.21
CA SER A 297 16.33 5.18 6.40
C SER A 297 17.26 4.27 5.61
N GLN A 298 18.33 4.79 5.05
CA GLN A 298 19.37 4.01 4.37
C GLN A 298 20.07 3.04 5.32
N ALA A 299 20.40 3.47 6.52
CA ALA A 299 21.02 2.60 7.53
C ALA A 299 20.07 1.46 7.95
N VAL A 300 18.78 1.75 8.15
CA VAL A 300 17.75 0.73 8.45
C VAL A 300 17.65 -0.31 7.33
N VAL A 301 17.68 0.12 6.08
CA VAL A 301 17.56 -0.76 4.92
C VAL A 301 18.83 -1.60 4.74
N GLN A 302 20.01 -1.01 4.93
CA GLN A 302 21.29 -1.75 4.89
C GLN A 302 21.33 -2.84 5.98
N GLU A 303 20.88 -2.52 7.18
CA GLU A 303 20.75 -3.51 8.27
C GLU A 303 19.75 -4.61 7.90
N ALA A 304 18.64 -4.26 7.25
CA ALA A 304 17.65 -5.24 6.80
C ALA A 304 18.23 -6.24 5.78
N VAL A 305 19.04 -5.75 4.85
CA VAL A 305 19.75 -6.61 3.87
C VAL A 305 20.74 -7.53 4.60
N ARG A 306 21.59 -6.98 5.47
CA ARG A 306 22.56 -7.75 6.24
C ARG A 306 21.88 -8.86 7.07
N PHE A 307 20.80 -8.49 7.77
CA PHE A 307 20.01 -9.44 8.55
C PHE A 307 19.46 -10.58 7.67
N ALA A 308 18.95 -10.25 6.48
CA ALA A 308 18.43 -11.25 5.56
C ALA A 308 19.53 -12.17 5.01
N GLU A 309 20.72 -11.64 4.68
CA GLU A 309 21.86 -12.42 4.22
C GLU A 309 22.35 -13.41 5.28
N GLU A 310 22.46 -12.97 6.54
CA GLU A 310 22.91 -13.77 7.67
C GLU A 310 21.86 -14.76 8.19
N SER A 311 20.60 -14.57 7.83
CA SER A 311 19.48 -15.41 8.27
C SER A 311 19.51 -16.82 7.70
N PRO A 312 19.12 -17.84 8.48
CA PRO A 312 19.07 -19.22 8.00
C PRO A 312 17.93 -19.43 6.99
N TRP A 313 18.13 -20.43 6.13
CA TRP A 313 17.06 -20.95 5.31
C TRP A 313 16.06 -21.75 6.16
N PRO A 314 14.79 -21.85 5.75
CA PRO A 314 13.83 -22.78 6.34
C PRO A 314 14.37 -24.23 6.28
N SER A 315 14.13 -25.02 7.32
CA SER A 315 14.45 -26.45 7.30
C SER A 315 13.46 -27.23 6.44
N ASP A 316 13.86 -28.40 5.96
CA ASP A 316 13.01 -29.25 5.11
C ASP A 316 11.70 -29.63 5.83
N ASP A 317 11.72 -29.80 7.15
CA ASP A 317 10.53 -30.14 7.94
C ASP A 317 9.48 -29.01 7.92
N GLN A 318 9.91 -27.75 7.77
CA GLN A 318 9.00 -26.60 7.71
C GLN A 318 8.12 -26.57 6.46
N VAL A 319 8.40 -27.38 5.45
CA VAL A 319 7.53 -27.56 4.27
C VAL A 319 6.15 -28.10 4.68
N TRP A 320 6.09 -28.86 5.76
CA TRP A 320 4.85 -29.50 6.23
C TRP A 320 4.12 -28.70 7.32
N GLU A 321 4.73 -27.60 7.79
CA GLU A 321 4.10 -26.71 8.77
C GLU A 321 3.08 -25.78 8.12
N ASP A 322 2.08 -25.35 8.87
CA ASP A 322 1.07 -24.35 8.48
C ASP A 322 0.23 -24.75 7.23
N ILE A 323 0.11 -26.06 6.93
CA ILE A 323 -0.72 -26.57 5.81
C ILE A 323 -2.13 -26.86 6.29
N TYR A 324 -2.26 -27.42 7.47
CA TYR A 324 -3.54 -27.72 8.12
C TYR A 324 -3.50 -27.28 9.59
N VAL A 325 -4.68 -26.98 10.13
CA VAL A 325 -4.87 -26.62 11.54
C VAL A 325 -5.09 -27.89 12.36
#